data_44a02f8d2028a1df20709ec005166baf
#
_entry.id   44a02f8d2028a1df20709ec005166baf
#
_cell.length_a   1.000
_cell.length_b   1.000
_cell.length_c   1.000
_cell.angle_alpha   90.00
_cell.angle_beta   90.00
_cell.angle_gamma   90.00
#
_symmetry.space_group_name_H-M   'P 1'
#
loop_
_entity.id
_entity.type
_entity.pdbx_description
1 polymer ?
#
loop_
_entity_poly.entity_id
_entity_poly.type
_entity_poly.pdbx_seq_one_letter_code
_entity_poly.pdbx_strand_id
1 'polypeptide(L)'
;ENGVAMVHQELNQALKRNVMDNMWLGRFPTVAKGVPITSEKKMYAATKEIFEKLEVNVDPKTVMSTMPVSQRQMVEIAKAVSYNAKVIVFDEPTSSLTEEEVEHLFKIINMLRSQGCGIIYISHKMAEILRISDEVTIMRDGKWIATREAKDLTTDEIIKLMVGRELTNIYPAENQRD
;
A
#
# COMPACT_ATOMS: atom_id res chain seq x y z
N GLU A 1 12.23 2.82 -17.90
CA GLU A 1 11.57 2.43 -16.69
C GLU A 1 10.24 3.18 -16.64
N ASN A 2 9.14 2.44 -16.40
CA ASN A 2 7.81 2.85 -16.86
C ASN A 2 7.05 3.79 -15.88
N GLY A 3 7.71 4.30 -14.85
CA GLY A 3 7.07 5.21 -13.88
C GLY A 3 5.99 4.57 -13.01
N VAL A 4 6.05 3.25 -12.79
CA VAL A 4 5.16 2.49 -11.90
C VAL A 4 5.95 1.94 -10.73
N ALA A 5 5.44 2.13 -9.52
CA ALA A 5 5.94 1.49 -8.30
C ALA A 5 4.86 0.57 -7.73
N MET A 6 5.26 -0.43 -6.92
CA MET A 6 4.33 -1.35 -6.30
C MET A 6 4.71 -1.60 -4.84
N VAL A 7 3.72 -1.56 -3.98
CA VAL A 7 3.77 -2.02 -2.59
C VAL A 7 3.11 -3.39 -2.56
N HIS A 8 3.91 -4.43 -2.34
CA HIS A 8 3.44 -5.82 -2.33
C HIS A 8 2.85 -6.19 -0.97
N GLN A 9 1.92 -7.13 -0.97
CA GLN A 9 1.36 -7.74 0.24
C GLN A 9 2.45 -8.45 1.06
N GLU A 10 3.36 -9.17 0.38
CA GLU A 10 4.48 -9.83 1.03
C GLU A 10 5.71 -8.91 1.08
N LEU A 11 6.24 -8.73 2.29
CA LEU A 11 7.40 -7.88 2.53
C LEU A 11 8.71 -8.59 2.14
N ASN A 12 9.20 -8.31 0.93
CA ASN A 12 10.48 -8.82 0.41
C ASN A 12 11.65 -7.95 0.87
N GLN A 13 11.90 -7.90 2.18
CA GLN A 13 12.88 -7.02 2.81
C GLN A 13 14.13 -7.78 3.24
N ALA A 14 15.28 -7.14 3.15
CA ALA A 14 16.53 -7.64 3.71
C ALA A 14 16.54 -7.42 5.24
N LEU A 15 15.96 -8.36 6.00
CA LEU A 15 15.71 -8.22 7.44
C LEU A 15 16.97 -7.96 8.28
N LYS A 16 18.14 -8.46 7.85
CA LYS A 16 19.44 -8.26 8.53
C LYS A 16 20.08 -6.91 8.19
N ARG A 17 19.49 -6.12 7.32
CA ARG A 17 19.95 -4.79 6.94
C ARG A 17 19.09 -3.72 7.63
N ASN A 18 19.63 -2.50 7.67
CA ASN A 18 18.90 -1.36 8.20
C ASN A 18 17.85 -0.82 7.19
N VAL A 19 17.03 0.10 7.65
CA VAL A 19 15.95 0.73 6.90
C VAL A 19 16.47 1.44 5.65
N MET A 20 17.52 2.28 5.78
CA MET A 20 18.02 3.03 4.61
C MET A 20 18.64 2.12 3.56
N ASP A 21 19.28 1.00 3.93
CA ASP A 21 19.77 0.02 2.96
C ASP A 21 18.60 -0.60 2.17
N ASN A 22 17.48 -0.91 2.83
CA ASN A 22 16.27 -1.43 2.18
C ASN A 22 15.60 -0.38 1.28
N MET A 23 15.54 0.88 1.71
CA MET A 23 14.99 1.99 0.93
C MET A 23 15.73 2.21 -0.39
N TRP A 24 17.05 2.08 -0.38
CA TRP A 24 17.91 2.39 -1.54
C TRP A 24 18.46 1.16 -2.26
N LEU A 25 17.98 -0.03 -1.94
CA LEU A 25 18.43 -1.25 -2.58
C LEU A 25 18.30 -1.15 -4.12
N GLY A 26 19.42 -1.40 -4.82
CA GLY A 26 19.50 -1.31 -6.29
C GLY A 26 19.68 0.11 -6.86
N ARG A 27 19.64 1.17 -6.00
CA ARG A 27 19.80 2.58 -6.42
C ARG A 27 20.55 3.42 -5.38
N PHE A 28 21.57 2.86 -4.79
CA PHE A 28 22.34 3.51 -3.73
C PHE A 28 22.91 4.87 -4.18
N PRO A 29 22.65 5.97 -3.45
CA PRO A 29 23.30 7.25 -3.68
C PRO A 29 24.82 7.14 -3.57
N THR A 30 25.55 7.65 -4.55
CA THR A 30 27.01 7.61 -4.57
C THR A 30 27.62 8.91 -4.07
N VAL A 31 28.90 8.85 -3.65
CA VAL A 31 29.64 10.01 -3.15
C VAL A 31 29.70 11.12 -4.21
N ALA A 32 30.00 10.74 -5.48
CA ALA A 32 30.00 11.62 -6.63
C ALA A 32 29.48 10.88 -7.88
N LYS A 33 29.04 11.64 -8.89
CA LYS A 33 28.57 11.06 -10.16
C LYS A 33 29.73 10.31 -10.83
N GLY A 34 29.50 9.03 -11.16
CA GLY A 34 30.51 8.16 -11.79
C GLY A 34 31.46 7.47 -10.82
N VAL A 35 31.35 7.72 -9.51
CA VAL A 35 32.15 7.02 -8.49
C VAL A 35 31.31 5.90 -7.86
N PRO A 36 31.71 4.63 -7.94
CA PRO A 36 30.91 3.50 -7.45
C PRO A 36 31.03 3.30 -5.93
N ILE A 37 31.18 4.41 -5.17
CA ILE A 37 31.24 4.38 -3.71
C ILE A 37 29.93 4.92 -3.16
N THR A 38 29.22 4.10 -2.40
CA THR A 38 27.94 4.44 -1.75
C THR A 38 28.17 5.47 -0.65
N SER A 39 27.29 6.47 -0.58
CA SER A 39 27.33 7.50 0.46
C SER A 39 26.26 7.24 1.53
N GLU A 40 26.67 6.67 2.66
CA GLU A 40 25.78 6.44 3.80
C GLU A 40 25.14 7.76 4.28
N LYS A 41 25.91 8.85 4.31
CA LYS A 41 25.41 10.17 4.70
C LYS A 41 24.28 10.67 3.81
N LYS A 42 24.41 10.47 2.49
CA LYS A 42 23.36 10.85 1.53
C LYS A 42 22.13 9.95 1.64
N MET A 43 22.34 8.62 1.84
CA MET A 43 21.23 7.68 2.08
C MET A 43 20.45 8.06 3.33
N TYR A 44 21.14 8.32 4.43
CA TYR A 44 20.52 8.70 5.70
C TYR A 44 19.69 9.98 5.52
N ALA A 45 20.29 11.03 4.95
CA ALA A 45 19.62 12.32 4.76
C ALA A 45 18.37 12.18 3.86
N ALA A 46 18.51 11.49 2.73
CA ALA A 46 17.39 11.29 1.79
C ALA A 46 16.27 10.42 2.38
N THR A 47 16.62 9.39 3.18
CA THR A 47 15.62 8.58 3.88
C THR A 47 14.88 9.41 4.92
N LYS A 48 15.60 10.22 5.67
CA LYS A 48 15.03 11.09 6.70
C LYS A 48 14.08 12.12 6.10
N GLU A 49 14.44 12.75 4.99
CA GLU A 49 13.59 13.70 4.26
C GLU A 49 12.27 13.06 3.82
N ILE A 50 12.32 11.83 3.27
CA ILE A 50 11.12 11.10 2.87
C ILE A 50 10.26 10.77 4.08
N PHE A 51 10.86 10.30 5.18
CA PHE A 51 10.15 9.95 6.40
C PHE A 51 9.51 11.17 7.06
N GLU A 52 10.17 12.31 7.10
CA GLU A 52 9.60 13.57 7.56
C GLU A 52 8.40 14.00 6.71
N LYS A 53 8.53 13.93 5.37
CA LYS A 53 7.42 14.22 4.44
C LYS A 53 6.21 13.29 4.66
N LEU A 54 6.44 12.04 4.98
CA LEU A 54 5.40 11.02 5.17
C LEU A 54 4.98 10.84 6.64
N GLU A 55 5.51 11.63 7.56
CA GLU A 55 5.28 11.52 9.02
C GLU A 55 5.62 10.12 9.57
N VAL A 56 6.61 9.44 8.99
CA VAL A 56 7.08 8.12 9.44
C VAL A 56 8.15 8.30 10.51
N ASN A 57 7.85 7.92 11.75
CA ASN A 57 8.78 8.06 12.88
C ASN A 57 9.63 6.80 13.06
N VAL A 58 10.61 6.62 12.17
CA VAL A 58 11.58 5.51 12.21
C VAL A 58 12.98 6.05 11.94
N ASP A 59 13.98 5.60 12.73
CA ASP A 59 15.38 5.92 12.45
C ASP A 59 15.86 5.12 11.24
N PRO A 60 16.42 5.78 10.19
CA PRO A 60 16.98 5.11 9.02
C PRO A 60 18.04 4.03 9.32
N LYS A 61 18.69 4.07 10.46
CA LYS A 61 19.67 3.06 10.90
C LYS A 61 19.08 1.86 11.63
N THR A 62 17.79 1.88 11.95
CA THR A 62 17.12 0.75 12.60
C THR A 62 17.23 -0.51 11.74
N VAL A 63 17.55 -1.65 12.34
CA VAL A 63 17.63 -2.93 11.65
C VAL A 63 16.21 -3.45 11.43
N MET A 64 15.86 -3.85 10.20
CA MET A 64 14.50 -4.25 9.81
C MET A 64 13.93 -5.37 10.68
N SER A 65 14.76 -6.37 11.07
CA SER A 65 14.31 -7.49 11.91
C SER A 65 13.84 -7.11 13.32
N THR A 66 14.21 -5.94 13.82
CA THR A 66 13.81 -5.46 15.17
C THR A 66 12.48 -4.70 15.14
N MET A 67 11.92 -4.46 13.96
CA MET A 67 10.72 -3.64 13.79
C MET A 67 9.44 -4.50 13.73
N PRO A 68 8.33 -4.01 14.28
CA PRO A 68 7.01 -4.59 14.03
C PRO A 68 6.69 -4.65 12.53
N VAL A 69 5.81 -5.58 12.15
CA VAL A 69 5.40 -5.77 10.75
C VAL A 69 4.77 -4.50 10.19
N SER A 70 3.94 -3.81 10.95
CA SER A 70 3.30 -2.57 10.54
C SER A 70 4.30 -1.46 10.20
N GLN A 71 5.33 -1.27 11.03
CA GLN A 71 6.40 -0.31 10.73
C GLN A 71 7.19 -0.70 9.48
N ARG A 72 7.46 -2.00 9.28
CA ARG A 72 8.10 -2.48 8.07
C ARG A 72 7.24 -2.23 6.83
N GLN A 73 5.92 -2.35 6.95
CA GLN A 73 4.97 -1.99 5.89
C GLN A 73 5.06 -0.49 5.55
N MET A 74 5.12 0.38 6.55
CA MET A 74 5.30 1.82 6.33
C MET A 74 6.62 2.16 5.63
N VAL A 75 7.70 1.41 5.90
CA VAL A 75 8.97 1.55 5.18
C VAL A 75 8.82 1.15 3.70
N GLU A 76 8.09 0.08 3.36
CA GLU A 76 7.82 -0.28 1.96
C GLU A 76 6.99 0.78 1.24
N ILE A 77 6.00 1.36 1.90
CA ILE A 77 5.22 2.48 1.36
C ILE A 77 6.14 3.67 1.08
N ALA A 78 6.98 4.06 2.05
CA ALA A 78 7.94 5.14 1.89
C ALA A 78 8.94 4.87 0.75
N LYS A 79 9.39 3.63 0.61
CA LYS A 79 10.24 3.19 -0.50
C LYS A 79 9.53 3.36 -1.86
N ALA A 80 8.27 2.93 -1.99
CA ALA A 80 7.50 3.11 -3.21
C ALA A 80 7.34 4.60 -3.56
N VAL A 81 7.02 5.45 -2.58
CA VAL A 81 6.94 6.91 -2.76
C VAL A 81 8.27 7.50 -3.22
N SER A 82 9.39 7.00 -2.71
CA SER A 82 10.74 7.48 -3.06
C SER A 82 11.14 7.26 -4.52
N TYR A 83 10.40 6.44 -5.28
CA TYR A 83 10.60 6.29 -6.73
C TYR A 83 10.04 7.46 -7.54
N ASN A 84 9.25 8.33 -6.93
CA ASN A 84 8.54 9.43 -7.62
C ASN A 84 7.79 8.92 -8.86
N ALA A 85 7.11 7.79 -8.70
CA ALA A 85 6.39 7.12 -9.77
C ALA A 85 5.13 7.89 -10.17
N LYS A 86 4.72 7.75 -11.44
CA LYS A 86 3.46 8.31 -11.94
C LYS A 86 2.24 7.50 -11.47
N VAL A 87 2.45 6.23 -11.22
CA VAL A 87 1.42 5.30 -10.72
C VAL A 87 2.01 4.46 -9.59
N ILE A 88 1.26 4.31 -8.51
CA ILE A 88 1.62 3.40 -7.42
C ILE A 88 0.50 2.38 -7.24
N VAL A 89 0.88 1.10 -7.24
CA VAL A 89 -0.01 -0.02 -6.96
C VAL A 89 0.16 -0.41 -5.50
N PHE A 90 -0.92 -0.42 -4.74
CA PHE A 90 -0.98 -0.93 -3.38
C PHE A 90 -1.73 -2.26 -3.37
N ASP A 91 -1.05 -3.34 -3.01
CA ASP A 91 -1.62 -4.69 -2.95
C ASP A 91 -1.78 -5.11 -1.49
N GLU A 92 -3.04 -5.12 -1.01
CA GLU A 92 -3.44 -5.41 0.38
C GLU A 92 -2.60 -4.66 1.43
N PRO A 93 -2.40 -3.33 1.31
CA PRO A 93 -1.40 -2.60 2.10
C PRO A 93 -1.76 -2.50 3.59
N THR A 94 -3.02 -2.77 3.95
CA THR A 94 -3.54 -2.61 5.32
C THR A 94 -3.62 -3.92 6.10
N SER A 95 -3.15 -5.03 5.55
CA SER A 95 -3.29 -6.37 6.16
C SER A 95 -2.60 -6.48 7.54
N SER A 96 -1.57 -5.69 7.79
CA SER A 96 -0.79 -5.68 9.04
C SER A 96 -0.83 -4.35 9.79
N LEU A 97 -1.67 -3.41 9.37
CA LEU A 97 -1.77 -2.08 9.96
C LEU A 97 -2.88 -1.99 11.00
N THR A 98 -2.66 -1.20 12.04
CA THR A 98 -3.70 -0.75 12.97
C THR A 98 -4.62 0.27 12.29
N GLU A 99 -5.77 0.57 12.89
CA GLU A 99 -6.70 1.59 12.35
C GLU A 99 -6.04 2.96 12.21
N GLU A 100 -5.21 3.37 13.18
CA GLU A 100 -4.47 4.64 13.11
C GLU A 100 -3.46 4.65 11.94
N GLU A 101 -2.78 3.53 11.71
CA GLU A 101 -1.84 3.39 10.59
C GLU A 101 -2.55 3.35 9.24
N VAL A 102 -3.77 2.80 9.17
CA VAL A 102 -4.63 2.87 7.97
C VAL A 102 -5.03 4.31 7.67
N GLU A 103 -5.45 5.08 8.68
CA GLU A 103 -5.73 6.50 8.53
C GLU A 103 -4.52 7.29 8.02
N HIS A 104 -3.35 6.97 8.55
CA HIS A 104 -2.09 7.55 8.11
C HIS A 104 -1.77 7.20 6.65
N LEU A 105 -1.92 5.93 6.26
CA LEU A 105 -1.76 5.49 4.87
C LEU A 105 -2.71 6.26 3.93
N PHE A 106 -3.97 6.44 4.32
CA PHE A 106 -4.95 7.16 3.50
C PHE A 106 -4.59 8.64 3.34
N LYS A 107 -4.02 9.29 4.35
CA LYS A 107 -3.45 10.64 4.21
C LYS A 107 -2.32 10.68 3.18
N ILE A 108 -1.41 9.70 3.22
CA ILE A 108 -0.33 9.57 2.24
C ILE A 108 -0.89 9.39 0.83
N ILE A 109 -1.87 8.50 0.63
CA ILE A 109 -2.51 8.26 -0.67
C ILE A 109 -3.16 9.55 -1.19
N ASN A 110 -3.92 10.26 -0.37
CA ASN A 110 -4.56 11.52 -0.77
C ASN A 110 -3.53 12.61 -1.12
N MET A 111 -2.43 12.68 -0.39
CA MET A 111 -1.31 13.57 -0.72
C MET A 111 -0.72 13.24 -2.10
N LEU A 112 -0.47 11.96 -2.39
CA LEU A 112 0.05 11.51 -3.69
C LEU A 112 -0.92 11.82 -4.83
N ARG A 113 -2.22 11.58 -4.64
CA ARG A 113 -3.28 11.93 -5.61
C ARG A 113 -3.28 13.43 -5.89
N SER A 114 -3.18 14.27 -4.88
CA SER A 114 -3.12 15.73 -5.05
C SER A 114 -1.88 16.21 -5.83
N GLN A 115 -0.82 15.40 -5.86
CA GLN A 115 0.39 15.62 -6.64
C GLN A 115 0.31 15.03 -8.08
N GLY A 116 -0.85 14.48 -8.46
CA GLY A 116 -1.09 13.90 -9.78
C GLY A 116 -0.60 12.45 -9.95
N CYS A 117 -0.32 11.74 -8.84
CA CYS A 117 0.01 10.32 -8.88
C CYS A 117 -1.27 9.49 -9.06
N GLY A 118 -1.29 8.60 -10.05
CA GLY A 118 -2.33 7.59 -10.19
C GLY A 118 -2.19 6.51 -9.12
N ILE A 119 -3.29 6.09 -8.51
CA ILE A 119 -3.29 5.05 -7.48
C ILE A 119 -4.13 3.86 -7.94
N ILE A 120 -3.56 2.67 -7.84
CA ILE A 120 -4.29 1.41 -7.95
C ILE A 120 -4.28 0.76 -6.56
N TYR A 121 -5.46 0.62 -5.96
CA TYR A 121 -5.62 0.09 -4.61
C TYR A 121 -6.34 -1.24 -4.66
N ILE A 122 -5.66 -2.32 -4.30
CA ILE A 122 -6.21 -3.68 -4.30
C ILE A 122 -6.47 -4.06 -2.85
N SER A 123 -7.71 -4.41 -2.53
CA SER A 123 -8.12 -4.86 -1.20
C SER A 123 -9.40 -5.69 -1.27
N HIS A 124 -9.62 -6.52 -0.27
CA HIS A 124 -10.89 -7.22 -0.04
C HIS A 124 -11.75 -6.51 1.04
N LYS A 125 -11.25 -5.42 1.62
CA LYS A 125 -11.95 -4.64 2.65
C LYS A 125 -12.81 -3.56 1.98
N MET A 126 -14.09 -3.87 1.78
CA MET A 126 -15.02 -3.03 1.02
C MET A 126 -15.14 -1.60 1.56
N ALA A 127 -15.11 -1.45 2.89
CA ALA A 127 -15.18 -0.12 3.52
C ALA A 127 -13.98 0.77 3.16
N GLU A 128 -12.78 0.18 3.05
CA GLU A 128 -11.58 0.90 2.61
C GLU A 128 -11.70 1.30 1.13
N ILE A 129 -12.12 0.36 0.27
CA ILE A 129 -12.30 0.59 -1.16
C ILE A 129 -13.27 1.74 -1.41
N LEU A 130 -14.46 1.68 -0.81
CA LEU A 130 -15.49 2.71 -0.99
C LEU A 130 -15.06 4.09 -0.47
N ARG A 131 -14.17 4.11 0.50
CA ARG A 131 -13.68 5.34 1.11
C ARG A 131 -12.58 6.03 0.30
N ILE A 132 -11.68 5.25 -0.32
CA ILE A 132 -10.46 5.80 -0.93
C ILE A 132 -10.52 5.90 -2.46
N SER A 133 -11.41 5.15 -3.11
CA SER A 133 -11.45 5.03 -4.57
C SER A 133 -12.39 6.03 -5.22
N ASP A 134 -12.07 6.43 -6.44
CA ASP A 134 -12.97 7.17 -7.32
C ASP A 134 -13.81 6.17 -8.15
N GLU A 135 -13.15 5.14 -8.69
CA GLU A 135 -13.76 4.04 -9.44
C GLU A 135 -13.36 2.69 -8.84
N VAL A 136 -14.27 1.74 -8.90
CA VAL A 136 -14.06 0.36 -8.43
C VAL A 136 -14.23 -0.59 -9.61
N THR A 137 -13.17 -1.35 -9.89
CA THR A 137 -13.20 -2.44 -10.86
C THR A 137 -13.31 -3.77 -10.13
N ILE A 138 -14.33 -4.55 -10.47
CA ILE A 138 -14.60 -5.84 -9.88
C ILE A 138 -14.14 -6.94 -10.83
N MET A 139 -13.32 -7.84 -10.31
CA MET A 139 -12.81 -9.01 -11.02
C MET A 139 -13.24 -10.28 -10.30
N ARG A 140 -13.50 -11.35 -11.05
CA ARG A 140 -13.83 -12.67 -10.56
C ARG A 140 -13.26 -13.73 -11.48
N ASP A 141 -12.57 -14.75 -10.91
CA ASP A 141 -11.95 -15.84 -11.67
C ASP A 141 -11.03 -15.35 -12.80
N GLY A 142 -10.29 -14.27 -12.55
CA GLY A 142 -9.39 -13.64 -13.53
C GLY A 142 -10.10 -12.86 -14.65
N LYS A 143 -11.42 -12.67 -14.57
CA LYS A 143 -12.20 -11.94 -15.57
C LYS A 143 -12.71 -10.62 -15.00
N TRP A 144 -12.71 -9.61 -15.86
CA TRP A 144 -13.40 -8.35 -15.57
C TRP A 144 -14.92 -8.58 -15.51
N ILE A 145 -15.57 -8.06 -14.49
CA ILE A 145 -17.02 -8.16 -14.28
C ILE A 145 -17.68 -6.80 -14.51
N ALA A 146 -17.20 -5.77 -13.84
CA ALA A 146 -17.76 -4.43 -13.92
C ALA A 146 -16.75 -3.38 -13.46
N THR A 147 -16.91 -2.15 -13.95
CA THR A 147 -16.30 -0.94 -13.37
C THR A 147 -17.44 0.03 -13.09
N ARG A 148 -17.43 0.65 -11.91
CA ARG A 148 -18.44 1.61 -11.42
C ARG A 148 -17.76 2.73 -10.64
N GLU A 149 -18.37 3.90 -10.59
CA GLU A 149 -17.96 4.95 -9.67
C GLU A 149 -18.21 4.52 -8.22
N ALA A 150 -17.25 4.74 -7.34
CA ALA A 150 -17.34 4.28 -5.96
C ALA A 150 -18.55 4.88 -5.20
N LYS A 151 -18.91 6.13 -5.52
CA LYS A 151 -20.07 6.83 -4.93
C LYS A 151 -21.43 6.16 -5.24
N ASP A 152 -21.49 5.38 -6.32
CA ASP A 152 -22.71 4.72 -6.81
C ASP A 152 -22.78 3.25 -6.34
N LEU A 153 -21.83 2.80 -5.51
CA LEU A 153 -21.72 1.43 -5.06
C LEU A 153 -21.96 1.32 -3.55
N THR A 154 -22.60 0.22 -3.18
CA THR A 154 -22.70 -0.26 -1.80
C THR A 154 -21.85 -1.51 -1.60
N THR A 155 -21.51 -1.82 -0.35
CA THR A 155 -20.80 -3.06 0.00
C THR A 155 -21.54 -4.31 -0.53
N ASP A 156 -22.86 -4.35 -0.40
CA ASP A 156 -23.70 -5.48 -0.84
C ASP A 156 -23.64 -5.66 -2.37
N GLU A 157 -23.64 -4.57 -3.13
CA GLU A 157 -23.51 -4.62 -4.59
C GLU A 157 -22.15 -5.13 -5.03
N ILE A 158 -21.07 -4.69 -4.37
CA ILE A 158 -19.72 -5.20 -4.64
C ILE A 158 -19.68 -6.70 -4.40
N ILE A 159 -20.16 -7.16 -3.23
CA ILE A 159 -20.19 -8.59 -2.86
C ILE A 159 -21.04 -9.38 -3.87
N LYS A 160 -22.23 -8.89 -4.25
CA LYS A 160 -23.10 -9.52 -5.25
C LYS A 160 -22.39 -9.70 -6.59
N LEU A 161 -21.66 -8.70 -7.05
CA LEU A 161 -20.90 -8.75 -8.31
C LEU A 161 -19.69 -9.70 -8.20
N MET A 162 -19.02 -9.75 -7.06
CA MET A 162 -17.88 -10.66 -6.81
C MET A 162 -18.32 -12.12 -6.74
N VAL A 163 -19.41 -12.42 -6.04
CA VAL A 163 -19.88 -13.79 -5.81
C VAL A 163 -20.73 -14.29 -7.00
N GLY A 164 -21.40 -13.39 -7.70
CA GLY A 164 -22.25 -13.74 -8.86
C GLY A 164 -23.55 -14.46 -8.50
N ARG A 165 -23.93 -14.47 -7.23
CA ARG A 165 -25.22 -14.99 -6.73
C ARG A 165 -25.89 -13.91 -5.89
N GLU A 166 -27.22 -13.85 -5.93
CA GLU A 166 -27.95 -13.09 -4.92
C GLU A 166 -27.70 -13.79 -3.57
N LEU A 167 -27.35 -13.00 -2.54
CA LEU A 167 -27.24 -13.47 -1.17
C LEU A 167 -28.68 -13.73 -0.64
N THR A 168 -29.35 -14.74 -1.19
CA THR A 168 -30.60 -15.24 -0.65
C THR A 168 -30.26 -16.19 0.49
N ASN A 169 -30.55 -15.74 1.72
CA ASN A 169 -30.46 -16.49 2.99
C ASN A 169 -29.03 -16.82 3.50
N ILE A 170 -28.39 -15.84 4.15
CA ILE A 170 -27.20 -16.08 5.00
C ILE A 170 -27.56 -16.74 6.34
N TYR A 171 -28.84 -16.77 6.73
CA TYR A 171 -29.32 -17.45 7.92
C TYR A 171 -30.16 -18.66 7.54
N PRO A 172 -29.81 -19.89 8.03
CA PRO A 172 -30.74 -21.03 8.03
C PRO A 172 -31.98 -20.60 8.81
N ALA A 173 -33.16 -20.92 8.30
CA ALA A 173 -34.41 -20.74 9.05
C ALA A 173 -34.26 -21.40 10.43
N GLU A 174 -34.57 -20.65 11.51
CA GLU A 174 -34.65 -21.23 12.85
C GLU A 174 -35.56 -22.47 12.81
N ASN A 175 -35.00 -23.64 13.15
CA ASN A 175 -35.78 -24.83 13.36
C ASN A 175 -36.74 -24.56 14.51
N GLN A 176 -38.00 -24.29 14.21
CA GLN A 176 -39.10 -24.45 15.15
C GLN A 176 -39.14 -25.95 15.51
N ARG A 177 -38.62 -26.28 16.69
CA ARG A 177 -38.87 -27.55 17.33
C ARG A 177 -40.18 -27.39 18.13
N ASP A 178 -41.21 -28.08 17.67
CA ASP A 178 -42.39 -28.41 18.46
C ASP A 178 -42.02 -29.28 19.65
#